data_a7b4c57be7369c7f582ac7b93dc79499
#
_entry.id   a7b4c57be7369c7f582ac7b93dc79499
#
_cell.length_a   1.000
_cell.length_b   1.000
_cell.length_c   1.000
_cell.angle_alpha   90.00
_cell.angle_beta   90.00
_cell.angle_gamma   90.00
#
_symmetry.space_group_name_H-M   'P 1'
#
loop_
_entity.id
_entity.type
_entity.pdbx_description
1 polymer ?
#
loop_
_entity_poly.entity_id
_entity_poly.type
_entity_poly.pdbx_seq_one_letter_code
_entity_poly.pdbx_strand_id
1 'polypeptide(L)'
;VMLISLAVVLGFKREVSSKVIGFGSHIQVVSITQNQRYEMLPVLTNDSLVRTIEGIRGIKHVQKFANKLGILKTDDDFCGLNFKGIGEDYDKSFLESCLVQGEMPSFSADEASNEIVISQKVASDLGVKVGDKIFAYFMGEENMRARRLTIAGVFETHMADYDENLAVTDIYTVRRLNGWEKEQSSGLEITVHDFEQVDELTRTLHFLHRNTDRNGVTYGVF
;
A
#
# COMPACT_ATOMS: atom_id res chain seq x y z
N VAL A 1 -38.05 14.32 7.77
CA VAL A 1 -37.54 12.94 7.76
C VAL A 1 -36.74 12.68 6.50
N MET A 2 -37.24 12.97 5.28
CA MET A 2 -36.55 12.70 4.00
C MET A 2 -35.18 13.40 3.87
N LEU A 3 -35.08 14.67 4.28
CA LEU A 3 -33.83 15.44 4.27
C LEU A 3 -32.75 14.85 5.21
N ILE A 4 -33.19 14.37 6.38
CA ILE A 4 -32.27 13.74 7.35
C ILE A 4 -31.75 12.41 6.80
N SER A 5 -32.63 11.59 6.23
CA SER A 5 -32.23 10.32 5.61
C SER A 5 -31.25 10.53 4.46
N LEU A 6 -31.50 11.53 3.61
CA LEU A 6 -30.60 11.88 2.52
C LEU A 6 -29.25 12.38 3.03
N ALA A 7 -29.23 13.23 4.05
CA ALA A 7 -27.99 13.73 4.66
C ALA A 7 -27.16 12.60 5.28
N VAL A 8 -27.82 11.65 5.96
CA VAL A 8 -27.15 10.46 6.54
C VAL A 8 -26.55 9.58 5.44
N VAL A 9 -27.29 9.30 4.35
CA VAL A 9 -26.79 8.48 3.24
C VAL A 9 -25.61 9.14 2.54
N LEU A 10 -25.71 10.46 2.28
CA LEU A 10 -24.61 11.20 1.64
C LEU A 10 -23.39 11.31 2.55
N GLY A 11 -23.59 11.53 3.84
CA GLY A 11 -22.52 11.55 4.83
C GLY A 11 -21.81 10.20 4.95
N PHE A 12 -22.59 9.11 5.04
CA PHE A 12 -22.05 7.75 5.10
C PHE A 12 -21.27 7.39 3.82
N LYS A 13 -21.86 7.66 2.64
CA LYS A 13 -21.17 7.43 1.36
C LYS A 13 -19.84 8.18 1.29
N ARG A 14 -19.83 9.46 1.71
CA ARG A 14 -18.61 10.28 1.72
C ARG A 14 -17.56 9.74 2.69
N GLU A 15 -17.95 9.35 3.88
CA GLU A 15 -17.06 8.81 4.91
C GLU A 15 -16.43 7.49 4.47
N VAL A 16 -17.24 6.54 3.96
CA VAL A 16 -16.74 5.26 3.46
C VAL A 16 -15.82 5.46 2.26
N SER A 17 -16.23 6.29 1.29
CA SER A 17 -15.39 6.57 0.13
C SER A 17 -14.04 7.20 0.52
N SER A 18 -14.03 8.15 1.46
CA SER A 18 -12.78 8.79 1.90
C SER A 18 -11.81 7.80 2.56
N LYS A 19 -12.32 6.83 3.31
CA LYS A 19 -11.50 5.79 3.95
C LYS A 19 -10.93 4.80 2.93
N VAL A 20 -11.76 4.31 2.01
CA VAL A 20 -11.31 3.38 0.95
C VAL A 20 -10.27 4.04 0.05
N ILE A 21 -10.52 5.29 -0.37
CA ILE A 21 -9.58 6.07 -1.19
C ILE A 21 -8.30 6.40 -0.43
N GLY A 22 -8.40 6.65 0.87
CA GLY A 22 -7.24 6.98 1.72
C GLY A 22 -6.19 5.86 1.81
N PHE A 23 -6.61 4.59 1.68
CA PHE A 23 -5.71 3.43 1.67
C PHE A 23 -5.30 2.94 0.29
N GLY A 24 -6.18 3.07 -0.71
CA GLY A 24 -6.00 2.42 -2.00
C GLY A 24 -5.99 3.36 -3.20
N SER A 25 -6.21 4.68 -2.99
CA SER A 25 -6.40 5.66 -4.07
C SER A 25 -7.67 5.43 -4.93
N HIS A 26 -7.84 6.21 -5.99
CA HIS A 26 -9.00 6.08 -6.88
C HIS A 26 -8.79 5.03 -7.97
N ILE A 27 -7.55 4.90 -8.44
CA ILE A 27 -7.15 3.98 -9.52
C ILE A 27 -5.86 3.29 -9.09
N GLN A 28 -5.80 1.97 -9.29
CA GLN A 28 -4.57 1.20 -9.10
C GLN A 28 -4.12 0.59 -10.42
N VAL A 29 -2.83 0.69 -10.69
CA VAL A 29 -2.17 0.01 -11.80
C VAL A 29 -1.29 -1.09 -11.22
N VAL A 30 -1.67 -2.34 -11.44
CA VAL A 30 -0.97 -3.52 -10.91
C VAL A 30 -0.77 -4.57 -11.99
N SER A 31 0.18 -5.48 -11.79
CA SER A 31 0.27 -6.67 -12.62
C SER A 31 -0.86 -7.64 -12.28
N ILE A 32 -1.59 -8.14 -13.29
CA ILE A 32 -2.54 -9.23 -13.12
C ILE A 32 -1.89 -10.60 -13.30
N THR A 33 -0.63 -10.63 -13.71
CA THR A 33 0.16 -11.85 -13.86
C THR A 33 0.75 -12.24 -12.52
N GLN A 34 0.58 -13.49 -12.13
CA GLN A 34 1.14 -14.05 -10.90
C GLN A 34 2.26 -15.04 -11.25
N ASN A 35 3.23 -15.17 -10.36
CA ASN A 35 4.24 -16.20 -10.44
C ASN A 35 3.69 -17.57 -9.96
N GLN A 36 4.52 -18.62 -10.01
CA GLN A 36 4.16 -19.97 -9.56
C GLN A 36 3.78 -20.05 -8.06
N ARG A 37 4.06 -19.02 -7.28
CA ARG A 37 3.74 -18.89 -5.84
C ARG A 37 2.53 -17.99 -5.60
N TYR A 38 1.79 -17.63 -6.64
CA TYR A 38 0.66 -16.71 -6.57
C TYR A 38 1.04 -15.28 -6.12
N GLU A 39 2.33 -14.93 -6.15
CA GLU A 39 2.77 -13.56 -5.94
C GLU A 39 2.67 -12.76 -7.24
N MET A 40 2.23 -11.51 -7.13
CA MET A 40 2.14 -10.60 -8.29
C MET A 40 3.54 -10.32 -8.87
N LEU A 41 3.65 -10.30 -10.19
CA LEU A 41 4.86 -9.86 -10.85
C LEU A 41 5.02 -8.34 -10.70
N PRO A 42 6.27 -7.83 -10.66
CA PRO A 42 6.49 -6.40 -10.54
C PRO A 42 6.00 -5.62 -11.75
N VAL A 43 5.51 -4.43 -11.49
CA VAL A 43 5.22 -3.41 -12.50
C VAL A 43 6.46 -2.51 -12.64
N LEU A 44 6.81 -2.15 -13.88
CA LEU A 44 7.83 -1.13 -14.12
C LEU A 44 7.24 0.24 -13.76
N THR A 45 7.84 0.90 -12.77
CA THR A 45 7.39 2.18 -12.22
C THR A 45 8.50 3.22 -12.23
N ASN A 46 9.18 3.33 -13.38
CA ASN A 46 10.24 4.32 -13.55
C ASN A 46 9.70 5.75 -13.54
N ASP A 47 10.57 6.71 -13.24
CA ASP A 47 10.17 8.12 -13.10
C ASP A 47 9.61 8.72 -14.40
N SER A 48 10.02 8.20 -15.57
CA SER A 48 9.47 8.65 -16.86
C SER A 48 7.99 8.29 -16.98
N LEU A 49 7.61 7.08 -16.59
CA LEU A 49 6.23 6.63 -16.61
C LEU A 49 5.38 7.43 -15.59
N VAL A 50 5.89 7.60 -14.37
CA VAL A 50 5.22 8.37 -13.33
C VAL A 50 4.94 9.80 -13.82
N ARG A 51 5.95 10.51 -14.34
CA ARG A 51 5.77 11.86 -14.91
C ARG A 51 4.80 11.91 -16.09
N THR A 52 4.79 10.87 -16.93
CA THR A 52 3.84 10.78 -18.04
C THR A 52 2.40 10.68 -17.52
N ILE A 53 2.18 9.88 -16.50
CA ILE A 53 0.86 9.73 -15.87
C ILE A 53 0.45 11.02 -15.15
N GLU A 54 1.34 11.63 -14.37
CA GLU A 54 1.09 12.91 -13.68
C GLU A 54 0.74 14.04 -14.64
N GLY A 55 1.28 14.01 -15.88
CA GLY A 55 0.94 14.97 -16.94
C GLY A 55 -0.47 14.82 -17.52
N ILE A 56 -1.21 13.76 -17.20
CA ILE A 56 -2.57 13.55 -17.69
C ILE A 56 -3.53 14.46 -16.92
N ARG A 57 -4.32 15.25 -17.66
CA ARG A 57 -5.31 16.14 -17.06
C ARG A 57 -6.34 15.34 -16.24
N GLY A 58 -6.57 15.75 -15.01
CA GLY A 58 -7.49 15.08 -14.07
C GLY A 58 -6.78 14.24 -13.02
N ILE A 59 -5.52 13.86 -13.21
CA ILE A 59 -4.70 13.19 -12.20
C ILE A 59 -4.17 14.22 -11.20
N LYS A 60 -4.33 13.92 -9.92
CA LYS A 60 -3.91 14.76 -8.81
C LYS A 60 -2.57 14.33 -8.25
N HIS A 61 -2.35 13.02 -8.10
CA HIS A 61 -1.15 12.46 -7.49
C HIS A 61 -0.94 11.02 -7.94
N VAL A 62 0.32 10.62 -8.07
CA VAL A 62 0.76 9.26 -8.39
C VAL A 62 1.79 8.82 -7.36
N GLN A 63 1.60 7.67 -6.77
CA GLN A 63 2.49 7.13 -5.75
C GLN A 63 2.80 5.66 -6.01
N LYS A 64 4.02 5.24 -5.65
CA LYS A 64 4.49 3.86 -5.80
C LYS A 64 4.22 3.09 -4.51
N PHE A 65 3.89 1.80 -4.64
CA PHE A 65 3.80 0.90 -3.50
C PHE A 65 4.36 -0.48 -3.83
N ALA A 66 4.79 -1.19 -2.81
CA ALA A 66 5.20 -2.58 -2.94
C ALA A 66 4.57 -3.41 -1.82
N ASN A 67 4.08 -4.59 -2.15
CA ASN A 67 3.46 -5.51 -1.20
C ASN A 67 4.30 -6.78 -1.06
N LYS A 68 4.32 -7.34 0.15
CA LYS A 68 4.88 -8.66 0.45
C LYS A 68 4.12 -9.29 1.60
N LEU A 69 3.68 -10.52 1.41
CA LEU A 69 3.13 -11.31 2.51
C LEU A 69 4.25 -11.75 3.45
N GLY A 70 4.00 -11.64 4.74
CA GLY A 70 4.93 -12.03 5.78
C GLY A 70 4.24 -12.34 7.09
N ILE A 71 5.01 -12.77 8.07
CA ILE A 71 4.53 -13.15 9.38
C ILE A 71 5.27 -12.31 10.42
N LEU A 72 4.55 -11.53 11.22
CA LEU A 72 5.08 -10.98 12.46
C LEU A 72 5.03 -12.06 13.54
N LYS A 73 6.11 -12.19 14.32
CA LYS A 73 6.22 -13.21 15.36
C LYS A 73 6.85 -12.64 16.62
N THR A 74 6.19 -12.94 17.75
CA THR A 74 6.71 -12.82 19.11
C THR A 74 7.16 -14.20 19.63
N ASP A 75 7.52 -14.31 20.89
CA ASP A 75 7.87 -15.60 21.50
C ASP A 75 6.62 -16.49 21.64
N ASP A 76 5.44 -15.90 21.88
CA ASP A 76 4.20 -16.59 22.22
C ASP A 76 3.23 -16.70 21.03
N ASP A 77 3.18 -15.66 20.16
CA ASP A 77 2.16 -15.53 19.12
C ASP A 77 2.74 -15.14 17.75
N PHE A 78 1.93 -15.30 16.71
CA PHE A 78 2.25 -14.87 15.35
C PHE A 78 1.03 -14.36 14.58
N CYS A 79 1.24 -13.45 13.65
CA CYS A 79 0.21 -12.89 12.77
C CYS A 79 0.71 -12.78 11.33
N GLY A 80 -0.08 -13.30 10.37
CA GLY A 80 0.19 -13.16 8.94
C GLY A 80 -0.34 -11.82 8.44
N LEU A 81 0.51 -11.03 7.75
CA LEU A 81 0.19 -9.68 7.31
C LEU A 81 0.66 -9.42 5.88
N ASN A 82 0.01 -8.50 5.21
CA ASN A 82 0.52 -7.86 4.01
C ASN A 82 1.35 -6.63 4.40
N PHE A 83 2.64 -6.67 4.12
CA PHE A 83 3.56 -5.55 4.33
C PHE A 83 3.50 -4.62 3.12
N LYS A 84 2.88 -3.46 3.30
CA LYS A 84 2.83 -2.40 2.30
C LYS A 84 4.04 -1.48 2.49
N GLY A 85 4.95 -1.53 1.54
CA GLY A 85 6.10 -0.64 1.46
C GLY A 85 5.72 0.65 0.75
N ILE A 86 6.03 1.78 1.38
CA ILE A 86 5.78 3.14 0.87
C ILE A 86 7.07 3.97 0.89
N GLY A 87 7.17 4.98 0.05
CA GLY A 87 8.31 5.88 -0.06
C GLY A 87 7.97 7.33 0.29
N GLU A 88 8.86 8.25 -0.09
CA GLU A 88 8.69 9.69 0.11
C GLU A 88 7.55 10.27 -0.72
N ASP A 89 7.24 9.65 -1.86
CA ASP A 89 6.17 10.02 -2.78
C ASP A 89 4.77 9.65 -2.29
N TYR A 90 4.68 8.88 -1.21
CA TYR A 90 3.41 8.39 -0.69
C TYR A 90 2.68 9.43 0.16
N ASP A 91 1.41 9.72 -0.16
CA ASP A 91 0.54 10.56 0.67
C ASP A 91 0.14 9.83 1.96
N LYS A 92 0.83 10.17 3.04
CA LYS A 92 0.64 9.58 4.36
C LYS A 92 -0.49 10.20 5.18
N SER A 93 -1.12 11.27 4.69
CA SER A 93 -2.08 12.07 5.45
C SER A 93 -3.23 11.26 6.04
N PHE A 94 -3.73 10.27 5.29
CA PHE A 94 -4.78 9.38 5.78
C PHE A 94 -4.27 8.46 6.88
N LEU A 95 -3.13 7.80 6.69
CA LEU A 95 -2.52 6.93 7.70
C LEU A 95 -2.19 7.71 8.98
N GLU A 96 -1.67 8.92 8.84
CA GLU A 96 -1.39 9.82 9.97
C GLU A 96 -2.67 10.18 10.74
N SER A 97 -3.78 10.40 10.04
CA SER A 97 -5.07 10.67 10.66
C SER A 97 -5.66 9.47 11.43
N CYS A 98 -5.21 8.25 11.11
CA CYS A 98 -5.61 7.00 11.77
C CYS A 98 -4.65 6.59 12.90
N LEU A 99 -3.55 7.32 13.13
CA LEU A 99 -2.61 6.98 14.20
C LEU A 99 -3.25 7.15 15.59
N VAL A 100 -3.10 6.13 16.41
CA VAL A 100 -3.57 6.10 17.83
C VAL A 100 -2.39 6.28 18.77
N GLN A 101 -1.20 5.76 18.40
CA GLN A 101 0.03 5.83 19.20
C GLN A 101 1.26 5.94 18.29
N GLY A 102 2.32 6.59 18.80
CA GLY A 102 3.57 6.76 18.08
C GLY A 102 3.47 7.77 16.94
N GLU A 103 4.29 7.57 15.92
CA GLU A 103 4.38 8.47 14.77
C GLU A 103 4.53 7.69 13.46
N MET A 104 4.24 8.34 12.34
CA MET A 104 4.49 7.80 11.00
C MET A 104 5.94 8.08 10.61
N PRO A 105 6.77 7.04 10.39
CA PRO A 105 8.15 7.22 10.00
C PRO A 105 8.30 7.93 8.64
N SER A 106 9.45 8.56 8.45
CA SER A 106 9.85 9.06 7.14
C SER A 106 10.49 7.93 6.35
N PHE A 107 9.66 7.17 5.62
CA PHE A 107 10.14 6.06 4.82
C PHE A 107 10.83 6.54 3.55
N SER A 108 11.95 5.88 3.21
CA SER A 108 12.75 6.16 2.02
C SER A 108 12.59 5.05 0.96
N ALA A 109 12.75 5.46 -0.30
CA ALA A 109 12.83 4.52 -1.42
C ALA A 109 14.26 3.95 -1.62
N ASP A 110 15.26 4.53 -0.95
CA ASP A 110 16.68 4.24 -1.15
C ASP A 110 17.36 3.59 0.08
N GLU A 111 16.74 3.63 1.25
CA GLU A 111 17.30 3.09 2.50
C GLU A 111 16.25 2.35 3.33
N ALA A 112 16.73 1.35 4.09
CA ALA A 112 15.88 0.62 5.04
C ALA A 112 15.73 1.42 6.34
N SER A 113 14.51 1.70 6.75
CA SER A 113 14.22 2.32 8.04
C SER A 113 14.30 1.33 9.21
N ASN A 114 14.03 0.05 8.95
CA ASN A 114 13.78 -0.98 9.95
C ASN A 114 12.65 -0.63 10.94
N GLU A 115 11.71 0.19 10.50
CA GLU A 115 10.53 0.60 11.25
C GLU A 115 9.26 0.06 10.60
N ILE A 116 8.25 -0.15 11.43
CA ILE A 116 6.95 -0.65 10.99
C ILE A 116 5.83 0.08 11.74
N VAL A 117 4.74 0.32 11.04
CA VAL A 117 3.47 0.79 11.61
C VAL A 117 2.45 -0.32 11.45
N ILE A 118 1.82 -0.72 12.54
CA ILE A 118 0.85 -1.83 12.59
C ILE A 118 -0.48 -1.34 13.14
N SER A 119 -1.53 -2.13 12.98
CA SER A 119 -2.83 -1.77 13.55
C SER A 119 -2.88 -2.01 15.06
N GLN A 120 -3.83 -1.34 15.73
CA GLN A 120 -4.14 -1.55 17.14
C GLN A 120 -4.59 -3.00 17.41
N LYS A 121 -5.30 -3.60 16.46
CA LYS A 121 -5.72 -5.01 16.51
C LYS A 121 -4.52 -5.94 16.55
N VAL A 122 -3.60 -5.81 15.59
CA VAL A 122 -2.37 -6.60 15.51
C VAL A 122 -1.48 -6.38 16.74
N ALA A 123 -1.32 -5.13 17.19
CA ALA A 123 -0.55 -4.81 18.39
C ALA A 123 -1.14 -5.49 19.65
N SER A 124 -2.46 -5.51 19.79
CA SER A 124 -3.16 -6.17 20.89
C SER A 124 -3.03 -7.70 20.84
N ASP A 125 -3.21 -8.28 19.65
CA ASP A 125 -3.14 -9.73 19.46
C ASP A 125 -1.72 -10.28 19.75
N LEU A 126 -0.69 -9.52 19.38
CA LEU A 126 0.71 -9.89 19.62
C LEU A 126 1.28 -9.41 20.97
N GLY A 127 0.51 -8.63 21.74
CA GLY A 127 0.93 -8.09 23.03
C GLY A 127 2.10 -7.11 22.94
N VAL A 128 2.23 -6.36 21.85
CA VAL A 128 3.34 -5.44 21.56
C VAL A 128 2.90 -3.99 21.57
N LYS A 129 3.86 -3.06 21.73
CA LYS A 129 3.61 -1.60 21.78
C LYS A 129 4.66 -0.83 21.00
N VAL A 130 4.42 0.45 20.80
CA VAL A 130 5.38 1.39 20.20
C VAL A 130 6.73 1.34 20.93
N GLY A 131 7.82 1.25 20.15
CA GLY A 131 9.18 1.10 20.62
C GLY A 131 9.66 -0.33 20.78
N ASP A 132 8.77 -1.32 20.80
CA ASP A 132 9.16 -2.73 20.87
C ASP A 132 9.78 -3.18 19.54
N LYS A 133 10.65 -4.20 19.63
CA LYS A 133 11.29 -4.83 18.47
C LYS A 133 10.67 -6.19 18.22
N ILE A 134 10.25 -6.42 16.99
CA ILE A 134 9.56 -7.63 16.55
C ILE A 134 10.28 -8.24 15.35
N PHE A 135 10.20 -9.56 15.20
CA PHE A 135 10.70 -10.25 14.02
C PHE A 135 9.60 -10.42 12.97
N ALA A 136 9.92 -10.04 11.74
CA ALA A 136 9.12 -10.31 10.57
C ALA A 136 9.80 -11.37 9.71
N TYR A 137 9.04 -12.39 9.30
CA TYR A 137 9.50 -13.50 8.47
C TYR A 137 8.82 -13.44 7.10
N PHE A 138 9.62 -13.53 6.05
CA PHE A 138 9.15 -13.46 4.67
C PHE A 138 9.60 -14.70 3.90
N MET A 139 8.70 -15.27 3.12
CA MET A 139 9.03 -16.35 2.21
C MET A 139 9.90 -15.80 1.06
N GLY A 140 11.13 -16.24 0.95
CA GLY A 140 12.02 -15.98 -0.17
C GLY A 140 11.94 -17.10 -1.22
N GLU A 141 12.68 -16.97 -2.32
CA GLU A 141 12.70 -18.00 -3.37
C GLU A 141 13.27 -19.33 -2.89
N GLU A 142 14.37 -19.30 -2.16
CA GLU A 142 15.05 -20.49 -1.65
C GLU A 142 14.93 -20.63 -0.13
N ASN A 143 14.88 -19.52 0.60
CA ASN A 143 14.93 -19.47 2.05
C ASN A 143 13.99 -18.44 2.66
N MET A 144 13.59 -18.69 3.90
CA MET A 144 12.89 -17.71 4.72
C MET A 144 13.84 -16.57 5.11
N ARG A 145 13.41 -15.34 4.92
CA ARG A 145 14.16 -14.12 5.28
C ARG A 145 13.55 -13.49 6.52
N ALA A 146 14.36 -13.31 7.56
CA ALA A 146 13.95 -12.61 8.77
C ALA A 146 14.41 -11.15 8.75
N ARG A 147 13.57 -10.26 9.29
CA ARG A 147 13.89 -8.85 9.57
C ARG A 147 13.49 -8.52 10.99
N ARG A 148 14.34 -7.76 11.66
CA ARG A 148 14.02 -7.20 12.97
C ARG A 148 13.57 -5.77 12.77
N LEU A 149 12.31 -5.50 13.12
CA LEU A 149 11.66 -4.21 12.93
C LEU A 149 11.33 -3.59 14.29
N THR A 150 11.33 -2.26 14.36
CA THR A 150 10.87 -1.50 15.53
C THR A 150 9.45 -0.96 15.22
N ILE A 151 8.53 -1.12 16.15
CA ILE A 151 7.18 -0.58 16.03
C ILE A 151 7.25 0.93 16.29
N ALA A 152 7.08 1.73 15.24
CA ALA A 152 7.16 3.20 15.30
C ALA A 152 5.79 3.82 15.59
N GLY A 153 4.71 3.20 15.11
CA GLY A 153 3.37 3.69 15.29
C GLY A 153 2.32 2.58 15.26
N VAL A 154 1.17 2.92 15.81
CA VAL A 154 -0.02 2.07 15.84
C VAL A 154 -1.19 2.86 15.30
N PHE A 155 -1.91 2.31 14.31
CA PHE A 155 -3.07 2.92 13.69
C PHE A 155 -4.36 2.14 13.95
N GLU A 156 -5.50 2.79 13.79
CA GLU A 156 -6.82 2.16 13.81
C GLU A 156 -7.71 2.80 12.74
N THR A 157 -8.20 2.00 11.80
CA THR A 157 -9.01 2.49 10.68
C THR A 157 -10.50 2.27 10.87
N HIS A 158 -10.84 1.38 11.77
CA HIS A 158 -12.19 0.81 11.95
C HIS A 158 -12.69 0.06 10.69
N MET A 159 -11.76 -0.46 9.87
CA MET A 159 -12.04 -1.34 8.74
C MET A 159 -11.27 -2.66 8.93
N ALA A 160 -12.01 -3.75 9.12
CA ALA A 160 -11.43 -5.06 9.48
C ALA A 160 -10.35 -5.51 8.50
N ASP A 161 -10.58 -5.35 7.19
CA ASP A 161 -9.63 -5.78 6.15
C ASP A 161 -8.24 -5.14 6.29
N TYR A 162 -8.17 -3.88 6.73
CA TYR A 162 -6.90 -3.19 6.96
C TYR A 162 -6.38 -3.43 8.37
N ASP A 163 -7.25 -3.40 9.37
CA ASP A 163 -6.84 -3.56 10.76
C ASP A 163 -6.36 -4.97 11.10
N GLU A 164 -6.79 -5.99 10.34
CA GLU A 164 -6.37 -7.38 10.54
C GLU A 164 -5.19 -7.80 9.66
N ASN A 165 -4.98 -7.14 8.50
CA ASN A 165 -4.10 -7.68 7.48
C ASN A 165 -2.97 -6.76 7.03
N LEU A 166 -2.92 -5.49 7.48
CA LEU A 166 -1.98 -4.50 6.98
C LEU A 166 -0.90 -4.14 7.98
N ALA A 167 0.34 -4.13 7.50
CA ALA A 167 1.48 -3.49 8.13
C ALA A 167 2.17 -2.55 7.14
N VAL A 168 2.62 -1.37 7.58
CA VAL A 168 3.26 -0.36 6.72
C VAL A 168 4.73 -0.24 7.07
N THR A 169 5.60 -0.24 6.06
CA THR A 169 7.06 -0.12 6.21
C THR A 169 7.66 0.61 5.00
N ASP A 170 8.98 0.71 4.89
CA ASP A 170 9.64 1.32 3.75
C ASP A 170 9.59 0.45 2.48
N ILE A 171 9.42 1.10 1.32
CA ILE A 171 9.34 0.43 0.02
C ILE A 171 10.68 -0.21 -0.37
N TYR A 172 11.81 0.34 0.09
CA TYR A 172 13.13 -0.22 -0.17
C TYR A 172 13.26 -1.63 0.39
N THR A 173 12.88 -1.85 1.63
CA THR A 173 12.89 -3.17 2.29
C THR A 173 12.00 -4.15 1.55
N VAL A 174 10.77 -3.75 1.19
CA VAL A 174 9.82 -4.64 0.51
C VAL A 174 10.29 -5.03 -0.88
N ARG A 175 10.84 -4.08 -1.67
CA ARG A 175 11.46 -4.37 -2.97
C ARG A 175 12.59 -5.39 -2.85
N ARG A 176 13.50 -5.21 -1.90
CA ARG A 176 14.60 -6.15 -1.67
C ARG A 176 14.14 -7.53 -1.22
N LEU A 177 13.07 -7.62 -0.45
CA LEU A 177 12.47 -8.88 -0.07
C LEU A 177 11.85 -9.61 -1.26
N ASN A 178 11.32 -8.88 -2.23
CA ASN A 178 10.81 -9.42 -3.49
C ASN A 178 11.90 -9.72 -4.53
N GLY A 179 13.15 -9.28 -4.32
CA GLY A 179 14.22 -9.38 -5.31
C GLY A 179 14.06 -8.41 -6.47
N TRP A 180 13.39 -7.27 -6.25
CA TRP A 180 13.07 -6.28 -7.27
C TRP A 180 14.10 -5.15 -7.31
N GLU A 181 14.26 -4.59 -8.52
CA GLU A 181 15.08 -3.41 -8.78
C GLU A 181 14.36 -2.12 -8.34
N LYS A 182 15.12 -1.00 -8.31
CA LYS A 182 14.59 0.32 -7.87
C LYS A 182 13.38 0.80 -8.68
N GLU A 183 13.36 0.48 -9.97
CA GLU A 183 12.29 0.87 -10.90
C GLU A 183 11.11 -0.11 -10.94
N GLN A 184 11.08 -1.09 -10.06
CA GLN A 184 10.04 -2.09 -9.95
C GLN A 184 9.26 -1.93 -8.65
N SER A 185 7.95 -2.12 -8.72
CA SER A 185 7.06 -2.11 -7.55
C SER A 185 5.85 -3.02 -7.77
N SER A 186 5.01 -3.20 -6.77
CA SER A 186 3.74 -3.92 -6.96
C SER A 186 2.79 -3.15 -7.87
N GLY A 187 2.89 -1.82 -7.90
CA GLY A 187 2.07 -0.99 -8.74
C GLY A 187 2.16 0.49 -8.43
N LEU A 188 1.24 1.22 -9.05
CA LEU A 188 0.99 2.64 -8.83
C LEU A 188 -0.40 2.82 -8.24
N GLU A 189 -0.51 3.72 -7.30
CA GLU A 189 -1.76 4.26 -6.77
C GLU A 189 -1.94 5.67 -7.28
N ILE A 190 -3.10 5.95 -7.86
CA ILE A 190 -3.36 7.20 -8.58
C ILE A 190 -4.58 7.87 -7.98
N THR A 191 -4.41 9.09 -7.50
CA THR A 191 -5.48 9.94 -7.01
C THR A 191 -5.90 10.92 -8.11
N VAL A 192 -7.19 11.09 -8.31
CA VAL A 192 -7.76 12.02 -9.29
C VAL A 192 -8.38 13.23 -8.60
N HIS A 193 -8.54 14.34 -9.33
CA HIS A 193 -9.19 15.54 -8.81
C HIS A 193 -10.71 15.37 -8.70
N ASP A 194 -11.30 14.61 -9.62
CA ASP A 194 -12.74 14.43 -9.72
C ASP A 194 -13.07 12.94 -9.92
N PHE A 195 -13.82 12.38 -8.98
CA PHE A 195 -14.21 10.97 -9.00
C PHE A 195 -15.05 10.60 -10.25
N GLU A 196 -15.78 11.54 -10.82
CA GLU A 196 -16.58 11.27 -12.04
C GLU A 196 -15.70 10.97 -13.26
N GLN A 197 -14.43 11.34 -13.23
CA GLN A 197 -13.46 11.08 -14.32
C GLN A 197 -12.72 9.75 -14.19
N VAL A 198 -12.94 8.98 -13.12
CA VAL A 198 -12.22 7.73 -12.85
C VAL A 198 -12.33 6.76 -14.03
N ASP A 199 -13.53 6.52 -14.56
CA ASP A 199 -13.75 5.57 -15.64
C ASP A 199 -13.03 5.97 -16.95
N GLU A 200 -13.01 7.25 -17.28
CA GLU A 200 -12.32 7.78 -18.47
C GLU A 200 -10.81 7.69 -18.31
N LEU A 201 -10.31 8.09 -17.15
CA LEU A 201 -8.87 8.02 -16.83
C LEU A 201 -8.38 6.57 -16.75
N THR A 202 -9.18 5.66 -16.20
CA THR A 202 -8.88 4.22 -16.17
C THR A 202 -8.69 3.66 -17.58
N ARG A 203 -9.58 4.01 -18.53
CA ARG A 203 -9.42 3.59 -19.95
C ARG A 203 -8.17 4.18 -20.58
N THR A 204 -7.86 5.43 -20.31
CA THR A 204 -6.67 6.12 -20.82
C THR A 204 -5.39 5.46 -20.30
N LEU A 205 -5.33 5.15 -19.01
CA LEU A 205 -4.22 4.48 -18.37
C LEU A 205 -4.04 3.04 -18.88
N HIS A 206 -5.13 2.32 -19.09
CA HIS A 206 -5.09 0.97 -19.65
C HIS A 206 -4.50 0.97 -21.07
N PHE A 207 -4.85 1.94 -21.89
CA PHE A 207 -4.28 2.10 -23.24
C PHE A 207 -2.78 2.44 -23.20
N LEU A 208 -2.37 3.32 -22.29
CA LEU A 208 -0.98 3.73 -22.10
C LEU A 208 -0.10 2.52 -21.71
N HIS A 209 -0.56 1.73 -20.75
CA HIS A 209 0.18 0.55 -20.27
C HIS A 209 0.27 -0.56 -21.33
N ARG A 210 -0.79 -0.82 -22.08
CA ARG A 210 -0.79 -1.81 -23.15
C ARG A 210 0.25 -1.53 -24.23
N ASN A 211 0.58 -0.25 -24.46
CA ASN A 211 1.60 0.16 -25.44
C ASN A 211 3.03 0.17 -24.89
N THR A 212 3.21 0.11 -23.57
CA THR A 212 4.54 0.22 -22.94
C THR A 212 5.15 -1.12 -22.54
N ASP A 213 4.36 -2.20 -22.50
CA ASP A 213 4.87 -3.48 -22.03
C ASP A 213 5.50 -4.31 -23.14
N ARG A 214 6.85 -4.33 -23.13
CA ARG A 214 7.67 -5.19 -24.00
C ARG A 214 8.01 -6.55 -23.39
N ASN A 215 7.66 -6.77 -22.12
CA ASN A 215 8.08 -7.95 -21.34
C ASN A 215 6.97 -8.99 -21.12
N GLY A 216 5.79 -8.83 -21.73
CA GLY A 216 4.68 -9.78 -21.63
C GLY A 216 3.95 -9.76 -20.29
N VAL A 217 4.20 -8.77 -19.44
CA VAL A 217 3.45 -8.58 -18.18
C VAL A 217 2.12 -7.89 -18.49
N THR A 218 1.02 -8.49 -18.11
CA THR A 218 -0.31 -7.91 -18.30
C THR A 218 -0.67 -7.05 -17.09
N TYR A 219 -1.04 -5.80 -17.33
CA TYR A 219 -1.45 -4.86 -16.28
C TYR A 219 -2.97 -4.79 -16.16
N GLY A 220 -3.45 -4.73 -14.92
CA GLY A 220 -4.82 -4.38 -14.58
C GLY A 220 -4.86 -2.93 -14.06
N VAL A 221 -5.89 -2.21 -14.46
CA VAL A 221 -6.22 -0.88 -13.93
C VAL A 221 -7.59 -1.01 -13.29
N PHE A 222 -7.67 -0.76 -11.97
CA PHE A 222 -8.85 -0.97 -11.14
C PHE A 222 -9.23 0.31 -10.42
#